data_28171ac6df14345907d7756f7546a918
#
_entry.id   28171ac6df14345907d7756f7546a918
#
_cell.length_a   1.000
_cell.length_b   1.000
_cell.length_c   1.000
_cell.angle_alpha   90.00
_cell.angle_beta   90.00
_cell.angle_gamma   90.00
#
_symmetry.space_group_name_H-M   'P 1'
#
loop_
_entity.id
_entity.type
_entity.pdbx_description
1 polymer ?
#
loop_
_entity_poly.entity_id
_entity_poly.type
_entity_poly.pdbx_seq_one_letter_code
_entity_poly.pdbx_strand_id
1 'polypeptide(L)'
;MNSVFRFQVDEFRMIPSPSLSRRGIASGFALAIWIALSGCDAPKSHFATNKTWVRKTEQSFGVEVGKGKLQQVSNALTALFGTPDQPIFYQDSEAGTADFVVLDRLVRAAGPVTGYQRDDQEDASLEQLARGEGLYRQHCVHCHGITGNGKGPTAQFLNPYPRDFTMGKFKFKSTPKGLPPTADNLELTLRRGIEGTAMPSFALLKQGEIDALVDYVKYLSMRGLVERRLIEDAAELEEGEKLDTSRDNLVLEKLGTEVAKWEAVAPSPVAEPHVPIFTMNANWTEAEEKELMASIRRGRDLYYGGVANCFSCHGTTQLGDGQATDYDDWTKELYDWPNVPANEKEEKTYEYLSLGGLQPRNILPRNLRLGQYRGGRRPIDIYWRVLNGIEGAPMPAATLKPEGAGPEVKGLTTDDIWDIVNFVFSLPYDRLSRPGLEEVTNQRILP
;
A
#
# COMPACT_ATOMS: atom_id res chain seq x y z
N MET A 1 56.61 27.77 -12.69
CA MET A 1 56.92 26.97 -13.86
C MET A 1 55.61 26.70 -14.58
N ASN A 2 55.33 27.54 -15.59
CA ASN A 2 54.14 27.49 -16.43
C ASN A 2 54.38 26.55 -17.60
N SER A 3 53.49 25.60 -17.86
CA SER A 3 53.42 24.91 -19.15
C SER A 3 51.98 24.99 -19.68
N VAL A 4 51.89 25.84 -20.70
CA VAL A 4 50.71 26.09 -21.52
C VAL A 4 50.65 25.02 -22.60
N PHE A 5 49.65 24.18 -22.65
CA PHE A 5 49.37 23.30 -23.80
C PHE A 5 48.54 24.07 -24.83
N ARG A 6 49.16 24.28 -26.00
CA ARG A 6 48.51 24.76 -27.24
C ARG A 6 47.93 23.53 -27.95
N PHE A 7 46.63 23.57 -28.24
CA PHE A 7 45.98 22.69 -29.22
C PHE A 7 46.10 23.29 -30.60
N GLN A 8 46.63 22.49 -31.50
CA GLN A 8 46.77 22.77 -32.91
C GLN A 8 45.47 22.41 -33.61
N VAL A 9 44.89 23.32 -34.39
CA VAL A 9 43.67 23.11 -35.17
C VAL A 9 44.09 22.69 -36.56
N ASP A 10 43.85 21.43 -36.94
CA ASP A 10 44.07 20.96 -38.31
C ASP A 10 42.90 21.38 -39.22
N GLU A 11 43.26 21.96 -40.35
CA GLU A 11 42.34 22.41 -41.39
C GLU A 11 41.62 21.23 -42.05
N PHE A 12 40.30 21.22 -41.95
CA PHE A 12 39.46 20.29 -42.69
C PHE A 12 39.28 20.77 -44.14
N ARG A 13 39.92 20.07 -45.09
CA ARG A 13 39.64 20.24 -46.53
C ARG A 13 38.20 19.86 -46.86
N MET A 14 37.46 20.77 -47.43
CA MET A 14 36.11 20.53 -47.99
C MET A 14 36.21 19.69 -49.26
N ILE A 15 35.48 18.58 -49.27
CA ILE A 15 35.23 17.74 -50.47
C ILE A 15 34.00 18.35 -51.19
N PRO A 16 34.04 18.52 -52.52
CA PRO A 16 32.91 19.08 -53.25
C PRO A 16 31.74 18.09 -53.31
N SER A 17 30.54 18.55 -52.96
CA SER A 17 29.31 17.81 -53.02
C SER A 17 28.84 17.53 -54.44
N PRO A 18 28.35 16.30 -54.77
CA PRO A 18 27.69 16.03 -56.03
C PRO A 18 26.33 16.70 -56.08
N SER A 19 26.03 17.36 -57.23
CA SER A 19 24.76 17.98 -57.51
C SER A 19 23.62 16.96 -57.62
N LEU A 20 22.76 16.88 -56.61
CA LEU A 20 21.53 16.08 -56.62
C LEU A 20 20.43 16.81 -57.42
N SER A 21 19.91 16.18 -58.46
CA SER A 21 18.83 16.71 -59.28
C SER A 21 17.54 16.92 -58.49
N ARG A 22 16.88 18.06 -58.67
CA ARG A 22 15.67 18.50 -57.94
C ARG A 22 14.45 17.57 -57.99
N ARG A 23 14.49 16.45 -58.77
CA ARG A 23 13.37 15.47 -58.87
C ARG A 23 13.40 14.32 -57.86
N GLY A 24 14.54 14.08 -57.16
CA GLY A 24 14.64 13.03 -56.16
C GLY A 24 14.24 13.44 -54.74
N ILE A 25 14.18 14.74 -54.44
CA ILE A 25 13.98 15.28 -53.09
C ILE A 25 12.48 15.19 -52.67
N ALA A 26 11.54 15.36 -53.62
CA ALA A 26 10.11 15.36 -53.30
C ALA A 26 9.59 13.97 -52.88
N SER A 27 10.13 12.88 -53.46
CA SER A 27 9.71 11.49 -53.14
C SER A 27 10.29 11.01 -51.80
N GLY A 28 11.49 11.47 -51.44
CA GLY A 28 12.12 11.14 -50.16
C GLY A 28 11.45 11.81 -48.96
N PHE A 29 11.03 13.07 -49.15
CA PHE A 29 10.30 13.81 -48.10
C PHE A 29 8.90 13.24 -47.84
N ALA A 30 8.18 12.81 -48.89
CA ALA A 30 6.86 12.20 -48.73
C ALA A 30 6.95 10.85 -47.96
N LEU A 31 7.98 10.02 -48.23
CA LEU A 31 8.19 8.78 -47.52
C LEU A 31 8.62 8.98 -46.04
N ALA A 32 9.46 9.98 -45.78
CA ALA A 32 9.88 10.34 -44.42
C ALA A 32 8.71 10.92 -43.59
N ILE A 33 7.81 11.71 -44.19
CA ILE A 33 6.60 12.22 -43.53
C ILE A 33 5.61 11.08 -43.29
N TRP A 34 5.50 10.07 -44.15
CA TRP A 34 4.63 8.89 -43.93
C TRP A 34 5.15 8.01 -42.78
N ILE A 35 6.45 7.82 -42.68
CA ILE A 35 7.06 7.07 -41.56
C ILE A 35 6.97 7.87 -40.24
N ALA A 36 7.01 9.21 -40.28
CA ALA A 36 6.84 10.05 -39.10
C ALA A 36 5.37 10.15 -38.63
N LEU A 37 4.40 9.88 -39.53
CA LEU A 37 2.97 9.88 -39.22
C LEU A 37 2.43 8.49 -38.85
N SER A 38 3.15 7.41 -39.15
CA SER A 38 2.91 6.10 -38.54
C SER A 38 3.50 6.11 -37.12
N GLY A 39 2.85 6.84 -36.22
CA GLY A 39 3.13 6.75 -34.81
C GLY A 39 3.02 5.27 -34.44
N CYS A 40 4.08 4.70 -33.87
CA CYS A 40 3.97 3.38 -33.27
C CYS A 40 2.87 3.50 -32.23
N ASP A 41 1.75 2.81 -32.44
CA ASP A 41 0.77 2.63 -31.36
C ASP A 41 1.53 2.14 -30.16
N ALA A 42 1.42 2.85 -29.05
CA ALA A 42 2.05 2.41 -27.81
C ALA A 42 1.58 0.97 -27.53
N PRO A 43 2.48 0.06 -27.15
CA PRO A 43 2.10 -1.31 -26.88
C PRO A 43 1.00 -1.33 -25.81
N LYS A 44 -0.12 -2.04 -26.10
CA LYS A 44 -1.24 -2.15 -25.20
C LYS A 44 -0.79 -2.77 -23.89
N SER A 45 -1.13 -2.11 -22.79
CA SER A 45 -0.82 -2.61 -21.46
C SER A 45 -1.78 -3.73 -21.06
N HIS A 46 -1.26 -4.70 -20.31
CA HIS A 46 -2.04 -5.80 -19.77
C HIS A 46 -1.80 -5.92 -18.27
N PHE A 47 -2.84 -6.33 -17.55
CA PHE A 47 -2.66 -6.74 -16.16
C PHE A 47 -1.88 -8.05 -16.14
N ALA A 48 -0.74 -8.05 -15.43
CA ALA A 48 0.06 -9.25 -15.27
C ALA A 48 -0.64 -10.23 -14.30
N THR A 49 -0.69 -11.52 -14.67
CA THR A 49 -1.18 -12.57 -13.77
C THR A 49 -0.30 -12.68 -12.54
N ASN A 50 -0.92 -12.86 -11.37
CA ASN A 50 -0.22 -13.07 -10.10
C ASN A 50 0.39 -14.48 -10.02
N LYS A 51 1.56 -14.66 -10.62
CA LYS A 51 2.26 -15.96 -10.68
C LYS A 51 2.62 -16.53 -9.31
N THR A 52 2.91 -15.67 -8.32
CA THR A 52 3.20 -16.12 -6.96
C THR A 52 1.96 -16.72 -6.30
N TRP A 53 0.79 -16.14 -6.55
CA TRP A 53 -0.48 -16.69 -6.07
C TRP A 53 -0.87 -17.98 -6.81
N VAL A 54 -0.69 -18.03 -8.13
CA VAL A 54 -0.88 -19.27 -8.90
C VAL A 54 -0.04 -20.40 -8.28
N ARG A 55 1.26 -20.16 -8.08
CA ARG A 55 2.16 -21.17 -7.51
C ARG A 55 1.77 -21.59 -6.10
N LYS A 56 1.36 -20.64 -5.26
CA LYS A 56 0.84 -20.94 -3.92
C LYS A 56 -0.41 -21.82 -3.98
N THR A 57 -1.35 -21.47 -4.85
CA THR A 57 -2.60 -22.23 -5.05
C THR A 57 -2.29 -23.65 -5.52
N GLU A 58 -1.40 -23.80 -6.53
CA GLU A 58 -0.94 -25.12 -6.99
C GLU A 58 -0.36 -25.98 -5.85
N GLN A 59 0.46 -25.38 -5.00
CA GLN A 59 1.02 -26.08 -3.82
C GLN A 59 -0.05 -26.45 -2.80
N SER A 60 -1.04 -25.58 -2.59
CA SER A 60 -2.09 -25.78 -1.58
C SER A 60 -3.09 -26.84 -2.02
N PHE A 61 -3.44 -26.90 -3.29
CA PHE A 61 -4.39 -27.85 -3.86
C PHE A 61 -3.72 -29.15 -4.40
N GLY A 62 -2.39 -29.15 -4.54
CA GLY A 62 -1.65 -30.29 -5.10
C GLY A 62 -1.91 -30.50 -6.61
N VAL A 63 -2.28 -29.46 -7.34
CA VAL A 63 -2.64 -29.48 -8.76
C VAL A 63 -1.81 -28.46 -9.55
N GLU A 64 -1.74 -28.61 -10.88
CA GLU A 64 -1.20 -27.59 -11.78
C GLU A 64 -2.36 -26.80 -12.41
N VAL A 65 -2.32 -25.47 -12.29
CA VAL A 65 -3.27 -24.58 -12.98
C VAL A 65 -2.78 -24.34 -14.40
N GLY A 66 -3.20 -25.17 -15.34
CA GLY A 66 -2.75 -25.13 -16.73
C GLY A 66 -3.04 -23.79 -17.42
N LYS A 67 -2.27 -23.48 -18.46
CA LYS A 67 -2.38 -22.23 -19.24
C LYS A 67 -3.80 -21.93 -19.74
N GLY A 68 -4.57 -22.96 -20.10
CA GLY A 68 -5.96 -22.81 -20.58
C GLY A 68 -6.89 -22.28 -19.47
N LYS A 69 -6.76 -22.77 -18.25
CA LYS A 69 -7.51 -22.29 -17.08
C LYS A 69 -7.12 -20.85 -16.74
N LEU A 70 -5.82 -20.53 -16.73
CA LEU A 70 -5.34 -19.16 -16.50
C LEU A 70 -5.81 -18.18 -17.60
N GLN A 71 -5.96 -18.63 -18.84
CA GLN A 71 -6.54 -17.79 -19.89
C GLN A 71 -8.03 -17.50 -19.63
N GLN A 72 -8.80 -18.47 -19.12
CA GLN A 72 -10.19 -18.24 -18.71
C GLN A 72 -10.28 -17.21 -17.58
N VAL A 73 -9.41 -17.31 -16.56
CA VAL A 73 -9.29 -16.31 -15.48
C VAL A 73 -8.99 -14.93 -16.06
N SER A 74 -8.01 -14.83 -16.96
CA SER A 74 -7.64 -13.55 -17.60
C SER A 74 -8.80 -12.94 -18.40
N ASN A 75 -9.55 -13.77 -19.14
CA ASN A 75 -10.71 -13.32 -19.92
C ASN A 75 -11.83 -12.82 -18.99
N ALA A 76 -12.13 -13.54 -17.91
CA ALA A 76 -13.12 -13.14 -16.91
C ALA A 76 -12.73 -11.81 -16.24
N LEU A 77 -11.47 -11.64 -15.85
CA LEU A 77 -10.96 -10.39 -15.29
C LEU A 77 -11.02 -9.23 -16.29
N THR A 78 -10.75 -9.50 -17.58
CA THR A 78 -10.85 -8.46 -18.61
C THR A 78 -12.30 -8.05 -18.84
N ALA A 79 -13.23 -8.98 -18.79
CA ALA A 79 -14.67 -8.68 -18.88
C ALA A 79 -15.15 -7.85 -17.68
N LEU A 80 -14.63 -8.12 -16.45
CA LEU A 80 -15.02 -7.39 -15.25
C LEU A 80 -14.36 -6.02 -15.12
N PHE A 81 -13.06 -5.92 -15.45
CA PHE A 81 -12.21 -4.79 -15.10
C PHE A 81 -11.55 -4.11 -16.30
N GLY A 82 -11.72 -4.63 -17.52
CA GLY A 82 -11.05 -4.09 -18.70
C GLY A 82 -9.54 -4.32 -18.70
N THR A 83 -8.83 -3.33 -19.20
CA THR A 83 -7.36 -3.32 -19.30
C THR A 83 -6.78 -2.12 -18.54
N PRO A 84 -5.45 -2.07 -18.30
CA PRO A 84 -4.85 -0.87 -17.72
C PRO A 84 -5.01 0.39 -18.58
N ASP A 85 -5.20 0.25 -19.90
CA ASP A 85 -5.40 1.38 -20.81
C ASP A 85 -6.88 1.81 -20.89
N GLN A 86 -7.78 0.91 -20.56
CA GLN A 86 -9.23 1.12 -20.56
C GLN A 86 -9.84 0.40 -19.36
N PRO A 87 -9.69 0.98 -18.15
CA PRO A 87 -10.30 0.41 -16.96
C PRO A 87 -11.81 0.57 -17.03
N ILE A 88 -12.52 -0.52 -16.74
CA ILE A 88 -13.98 -0.55 -16.65
C ILE A 88 -14.38 -1.29 -15.38
N PHE A 89 -15.65 -1.16 -15.00
CA PHE A 89 -16.36 -2.17 -14.23
C PHE A 89 -17.41 -2.80 -15.14
N TYR A 90 -17.69 -4.07 -14.94
CA TYR A 90 -18.55 -4.93 -15.78
C TYR A 90 -19.69 -4.16 -16.46
N GLN A 91 -19.74 -4.26 -17.78
CA GLN A 91 -20.85 -3.78 -18.60
C GLN A 91 -21.57 -5.01 -19.17
N ASP A 92 -22.88 -5.15 -18.85
CA ASP A 92 -23.70 -6.19 -19.43
C ASP A 92 -24.01 -5.84 -20.90
N SER A 93 -23.35 -6.55 -21.82
CA SER A 93 -23.50 -6.32 -23.27
C SER A 93 -24.87 -6.74 -23.81
N GLU A 94 -25.61 -7.60 -23.10
CA GLU A 94 -26.93 -8.08 -23.56
C GLU A 94 -28.08 -7.18 -23.10
N ALA A 95 -27.96 -6.52 -21.94
CA ALA A 95 -28.99 -5.65 -21.41
C ALA A 95 -28.90 -4.19 -21.91
N GLY A 96 -27.81 -3.80 -22.56
CA GLY A 96 -27.54 -2.42 -22.96
C GLY A 96 -27.46 -1.42 -21.80
N THR A 97 -27.52 -1.93 -20.58
CA THR A 97 -27.38 -1.19 -19.32
C THR A 97 -26.17 -1.75 -18.59
N ALA A 98 -25.17 -0.92 -18.35
CA ALA A 98 -24.13 -1.25 -17.40
C ALA A 98 -24.79 -1.59 -16.07
N ASP A 99 -24.21 -2.50 -15.29
CA ASP A 99 -24.71 -2.74 -13.93
C ASP A 99 -24.23 -1.57 -13.04
N PHE A 100 -24.84 -0.39 -13.31
CA PHE A 100 -24.53 0.86 -12.63
C PHE A 100 -24.68 0.76 -11.13
N VAL A 101 -25.50 -0.18 -10.64
CA VAL A 101 -25.68 -0.40 -9.21
C VAL A 101 -24.36 -0.81 -8.58
N VAL A 102 -23.57 -1.70 -9.20
CA VAL A 102 -22.28 -2.11 -8.65
C VAL A 102 -21.24 -1.00 -8.80
N LEU A 103 -21.20 -0.31 -9.95
CA LEU A 103 -20.27 0.80 -10.16
C LEU A 103 -20.61 1.99 -9.26
N ASP A 104 -21.88 2.36 -9.17
CA ASP A 104 -22.36 3.41 -8.29
C ASP A 104 -22.10 3.08 -6.80
N ARG A 105 -22.33 1.84 -6.40
CA ARG A 105 -21.97 1.36 -5.06
C ARG A 105 -20.47 1.42 -4.80
N LEU A 106 -19.62 1.06 -5.75
CA LEU A 106 -18.17 1.17 -5.64
C LEU A 106 -17.69 2.59 -5.48
N VAL A 107 -18.25 3.49 -6.26
CA VAL A 107 -17.94 4.91 -6.18
C VAL A 107 -18.53 5.51 -4.91
N ARG A 108 -19.72 5.07 -4.45
CA ARG A 108 -20.36 5.48 -3.18
C ARG A 108 -19.72 4.84 -1.95
N ALA A 109 -19.24 3.61 -2.02
CA ALA A 109 -18.45 2.95 -0.95
C ALA A 109 -17.15 3.69 -0.62
N ALA A 110 -16.78 4.67 -1.46
CA ALA A 110 -15.74 5.63 -1.15
C ALA A 110 -16.10 6.57 0.02
N GLY A 111 -17.37 6.63 0.41
CA GLY A 111 -17.89 7.66 1.32
C GLY A 111 -18.02 9.03 0.64
N PRO A 112 -18.82 9.95 1.18
CA PRO A 112 -18.87 11.31 0.67
C PRO A 112 -17.51 11.96 0.94
N VAL A 113 -16.73 12.19 -0.10
CA VAL A 113 -15.64 13.12 0.00
C VAL A 113 -16.26 14.49 0.19
N THR A 114 -16.04 15.09 1.35
CA THR A 114 -16.65 16.34 1.76
C THR A 114 -16.42 17.43 0.72
N GLY A 115 -17.46 17.82 -0.01
CA GLY A 115 -17.45 18.96 -0.93
C GLY A 115 -17.64 18.65 -2.42
N TYR A 116 -17.69 17.40 -2.85
CA TYR A 116 -18.00 17.06 -4.23
C TYR A 116 -19.48 16.67 -4.36
N GLN A 117 -20.29 17.54 -4.98
CA GLN A 117 -21.62 17.17 -5.47
C GLN A 117 -21.43 16.36 -6.75
N ARG A 118 -21.73 15.07 -6.70
CA ARG A 118 -21.82 14.22 -7.87
C ARG A 118 -23.06 14.61 -8.66
N ASP A 119 -22.86 15.02 -9.90
CA ASP A 119 -23.95 15.00 -10.87
C ASP A 119 -24.30 13.54 -11.13
N ASP A 120 -25.61 13.21 -11.07
CA ASP A 120 -26.18 11.86 -11.18
C ASP A 120 -26.06 11.26 -12.61
N GLN A 121 -24.95 11.49 -13.31
CA GLN A 121 -24.75 11.02 -14.68
C GLN A 121 -23.84 9.81 -14.72
N GLU A 122 -24.27 8.81 -15.47
CA GLU A 122 -23.68 7.52 -15.77
C GLU A 122 -22.20 7.59 -16.22
N ASP A 123 -21.84 8.61 -16.97
CA ASP A 123 -20.51 8.86 -17.49
C ASP A 123 -19.51 9.32 -16.41
N ALA A 124 -19.98 9.93 -15.33
CA ALA A 124 -19.10 10.52 -14.31
C ALA A 124 -18.23 9.50 -13.58
N SER A 125 -18.71 8.28 -13.39
CA SER A 125 -17.97 7.23 -12.67
C SER A 125 -16.86 6.61 -13.51
N LEU A 126 -17.10 6.40 -14.81
CA LEU A 126 -16.07 5.91 -15.74
C LEU A 126 -15.03 7.00 -16.03
N GLU A 127 -15.47 8.26 -16.14
CA GLU A 127 -14.58 9.40 -16.27
C GLU A 127 -13.68 9.55 -15.04
N GLN A 128 -14.23 9.38 -13.84
CA GLN A 128 -13.49 9.39 -12.58
C GLN A 128 -12.43 8.27 -12.55
N LEU A 129 -12.80 7.06 -12.96
CA LEU A 129 -11.87 5.92 -13.01
C LEU A 129 -10.77 6.13 -14.07
N ALA A 130 -11.12 6.63 -15.27
CA ALA A 130 -10.16 6.95 -16.33
C ALA A 130 -9.22 8.10 -15.90
N ARG A 131 -9.73 9.09 -15.17
CA ARG A 131 -8.91 10.16 -14.59
C ARG A 131 -7.93 9.60 -13.55
N GLY A 132 -8.40 8.71 -12.69
CA GLY A 132 -7.57 8.02 -11.69
C GLY A 132 -6.47 7.19 -12.34
N GLU A 133 -6.77 6.50 -13.42
CA GLU A 133 -5.80 5.74 -14.22
C GLU A 133 -4.70 6.66 -14.78
N GLY A 134 -5.08 7.77 -15.43
CA GLY A 134 -4.13 8.73 -15.99
C GLY A 134 -3.19 9.33 -14.92
N LEU A 135 -3.75 9.74 -13.78
CA LEU A 135 -2.97 10.25 -12.64
C LEU A 135 -2.07 9.16 -12.04
N TYR A 136 -2.56 7.92 -11.94
CA TYR A 136 -1.79 6.80 -11.45
C TYR A 136 -0.58 6.50 -12.36
N ARG A 137 -0.76 6.52 -13.67
CA ARG A 137 0.35 6.40 -14.63
C ARG A 137 1.38 7.51 -14.47
N GLN A 138 0.92 8.73 -14.29
CA GLN A 138 1.80 9.87 -14.14
C GLN A 138 2.63 9.82 -12.86
N HIS A 139 2.03 9.41 -11.73
CA HIS A 139 2.62 9.60 -10.41
C HIS A 139 3.01 8.31 -9.67
N CYS A 140 2.40 7.17 -9.98
CA CYS A 140 2.45 5.98 -9.10
C CYS A 140 3.08 4.75 -9.76
N VAL A 141 2.90 4.57 -11.08
CA VAL A 141 3.24 3.34 -11.80
C VAL A 141 4.71 2.95 -11.68
N HIS A 142 5.61 3.91 -11.65
CA HIS A 142 7.06 3.65 -11.60
C HIS A 142 7.49 2.93 -10.30
N CYS A 143 6.75 3.10 -9.21
CA CYS A 143 6.96 2.37 -7.96
C CYS A 143 5.98 1.21 -7.81
N HIS A 144 4.68 1.47 -7.98
CA HIS A 144 3.62 0.51 -7.68
C HIS A 144 3.29 -0.46 -8.82
N GLY A 145 3.85 -0.26 -10.03
CA GLY A 145 3.57 -1.09 -11.21
C GLY A 145 2.21 -0.80 -11.84
N ILE A 146 2.04 -1.16 -13.11
CA ILE A 146 0.80 -0.91 -13.88
C ILE A 146 -0.39 -1.70 -13.31
N THR A 147 -0.14 -2.86 -12.72
CA THR A 147 -1.14 -3.72 -12.10
C THR A 147 -1.38 -3.41 -10.62
N GLY A 148 -0.65 -2.47 -10.05
CA GLY A 148 -0.72 -2.17 -8.62
C GLY A 148 -0.06 -3.20 -7.71
N ASN A 149 0.75 -4.10 -8.24
CA ASN A 149 1.39 -5.20 -7.53
C ASN A 149 2.68 -4.82 -6.78
N GLY A 150 3.00 -3.53 -6.66
CA GLY A 150 4.19 -3.06 -5.96
C GLY A 150 5.52 -3.35 -6.67
N LYS A 151 5.47 -3.80 -7.94
CA LYS A 151 6.63 -4.25 -8.70
C LYS A 151 6.92 -3.32 -9.90
N GLY A 152 6.80 -2.01 -9.69
CA GLY A 152 7.22 -1.03 -10.70
C GLY A 152 8.73 -1.07 -10.93
N PRO A 153 9.21 -0.48 -12.02
CA PRO A 153 10.64 -0.56 -12.41
C PRO A 153 11.60 -0.03 -11.34
N THR A 154 11.19 0.86 -10.46
CA THR A 154 12.03 1.37 -9.37
C THR A 154 11.89 0.57 -8.08
N ALA A 155 10.89 -0.32 -7.96
CA ALA A 155 10.55 -0.99 -6.72
C ALA A 155 11.72 -1.74 -6.07
N GLN A 156 12.53 -2.43 -6.87
CA GLN A 156 13.68 -3.22 -6.40
C GLN A 156 14.74 -2.40 -5.65
N PHE A 157 14.81 -1.09 -5.91
CA PHE A 157 15.78 -0.17 -5.29
C PHE A 157 15.24 0.50 -4.03
N LEU A 158 13.94 0.32 -3.72
CA LEU A 158 13.28 0.99 -2.60
C LEU A 158 13.29 0.11 -1.34
N ASN A 159 13.38 0.76 -0.17
CA ASN A 159 13.26 0.12 1.14
C ASN A 159 12.44 1.02 2.08
N PRO A 160 11.24 0.59 2.54
CA PRO A 160 10.54 -0.64 2.16
C PRO A 160 10.10 -0.67 0.70
N TYR A 161 9.73 -1.85 0.21
CA TYR A 161 9.11 -1.99 -1.09
C TYR A 161 7.77 -1.25 -1.17
N PRO A 162 7.37 -0.78 -2.37
CA PRO A 162 6.05 -0.19 -2.58
C PRO A 162 4.95 -1.20 -2.24
N ARG A 163 3.78 -0.68 -1.86
CA ARG A 163 2.62 -1.49 -1.53
C ARG A 163 2.13 -2.28 -2.74
N ASP A 164 1.91 -3.56 -2.56
CA ASP A 164 1.11 -4.39 -3.45
C ASP A 164 -0.38 -4.19 -3.09
N PHE A 165 -1.13 -3.51 -3.94
CA PHE A 165 -2.56 -3.27 -3.74
C PHE A 165 -3.38 -4.52 -4.03
N THR A 166 -2.89 -5.43 -4.88
CA THR A 166 -3.61 -6.64 -5.31
C THR A 166 -3.86 -7.64 -4.18
N MET A 167 -3.17 -7.47 -3.05
CA MET A 167 -3.43 -8.26 -1.84
C MET A 167 -4.58 -7.73 -0.98
N GLY A 168 -5.10 -6.54 -1.25
CA GLY A 168 -6.11 -5.90 -0.40
C GLY A 168 -5.62 -5.51 1.00
N LYS A 169 -4.32 -5.58 1.27
CA LYS A 169 -3.72 -5.31 2.59
C LYS A 169 -3.08 -3.93 2.63
N PHE A 170 -3.48 -3.12 3.59
CA PHE A 170 -2.99 -1.76 3.79
C PHE A 170 -2.46 -1.57 5.22
N LYS A 171 -1.24 -1.01 5.36
CA LYS A 171 -0.55 -0.90 6.68
C LYS A 171 -1.13 0.16 7.60
N PHE A 172 -1.47 1.32 7.05
CA PHE A 172 -1.79 2.52 7.84
C PHE A 172 -3.25 2.89 7.66
N LYS A 173 -4.08 2.29 8.49
CA LYS A 173 -5.53 2.43 8.45
C LYS A 173 -6.11 2.48 9.86
N SER A 174 -7.29 3.05 9.97
CA SER A 174 -8.07 3.14 11.21
C SER A 174 -8.97 1.92 11.45
N THR A 175 -9.04 1.02 10.47
CA THR A 175 -9.93 -0.14 10.45
C THR A 175 -9.25 -1.40 10.99
N PRO A 176 -10.00 -2.37 11.53
CA PRO A 176 -9.45 -3.65 11.96
C PRO A 176 -8.69 -4.41 10.86
N LYS A 177 -7.84 -5.37 11.24
CA LYS A 177 -7.23 -6.31 10.29
C LYS A 177 -8.31 -7.07 9.53
N GLY A 178 -8.05 -7.36 8.24
CA GLY A 178 -8.97 -8.08 7.35
C GLY A 178 -10.01 -7.19 6.67
N LEU A 179 -10.21 -5.94 7.13
CA LEU A 179 -11.06 -4.96 6.47
C LEU A 179 -10.22 -3.97 5.62
N PRO A 180 -10.76 -3.42 4.54
CA PRO A 180 -10.06 -2.40 3.78
C PRO A 180 -9.87 -1.10 4.59
N PRO A 181 -9.01 -0.17 4.16
CA PRO A 181 -8.94 1.17 4.74
C PRO A 181 -10.19 2.00 4.38
N THR A 182 -10.50 3.01 5.17
CA THR A 182 -11.46 4.04 4.73
C THR A 182 -10.88 4.89 3.60
N ALA A 183 -11.73 5.60 2.86
CA ALA A 183 -11.28 6.59 1.87
C ALA A 183 -10.35 7.62 2.50
N ASP A 184 -10.69 8.12 3.68
CA ASP A 184 -9.89 9.09 4.43
C ASP A 184 -8.48 8.57 4.76
N ASN A 185 -8.34 7.28 5.05
CA ASN A 185 -7.02 6.68 5.29
C ASN A 185 -6.15 6.71 4.03
N LEU A 186 -6.74 6.43 2.87
CA LEU A 186 -6.04 6.48 1.58
C LEU A 186 -5.70 7.92 1.20
N GLU A 187 -6.67 8.84 1.32
CA GLU A 187 -6.46 10.27 1.09
C GLU A 187 -5.35 10.82 1.97
N LEU A 188 -5.39 10.53 3.29
CA LEU A 188 -4.38 10.97 4.24
C LEU A 188 -2.98 10.47 3.85
N THR A 189 -2.89 9.21 3.38
CA THR A 189 -1.64 8.62 2.91
C THR A 189 -1.13 9.32 1.66
N LEU A 190 -2.00 9.64 0.70
CA LEU A 190 -1.63 10.39 -0.50
C LEU A 190 -1.18 11.81 -0.16
N ARG A 191 -1.96 12.54 0.63
CA ARG A 191 -1.63 13.92 0.99
C ARG A 191 -0.34 14.08 1.77
N ARG A 192 -0.05 13.16 2.70
CA ARG A 192 1.13 13.24 3.57
C ARG A 192 2.34 12.50 3.03
N GLY A 193 2.12 11.53 2.13
CA GLY A 193 3.12 10.52 1.86
C GLY A 193 3.36 9.62 3.08
N ILE A 194 4.45 8.89 3.09
CA ILE A 194 4.82 8.00 4.20
C ILE A 194 6.23 8.37 4.66
N GLU A 195 6.31 9.04 5.78
CA GLU A 195 7.56 9.55 6.35
C GLU A 195 8.60 8.42 6.54
N GLY A 196 9.84 8.69 6.13
CA GLY A 196 10.93 7.71 6.17
C GLY A 196 10.79 6.57 5.14
N THR A 197 10.09 6.82 4.04
CA THR A 197 10.02 5.96 2.85
C THR A 197 10.13 6.80 1.58
N ALA A 198 10.17 6.14 0.41
CA ALA A 198 10.15 6.81 -0.88
C ALA A 198 8.76 7.28 -1.33
N MET A 199 7.68 7.02 -0.57
CA MET A 199 6.33 7.50 -0.89
C MET A 199 6.22 9.00 -0.61
N PRO A 200 6.16 9.86 -1.65
CA PRO A 200 6.13 11.31 -1.46
C PRO A 200 4.72 11.80 -1.06
N SER A 201 4.65 13.05 -0.64
CA SER A 201 3.39 13.77 -0.45
C SER A 201 2.83 14.25 -1.79
N PHE A 202 1.54 14.05 -2.01
CA PHE A 202 0.76 14.57 -3.13
C PHE A 202 -0.19 15.69 -2.70
N ALA A 203 0.16 16.43 -1.65
CA ALA A 203 -0.67 17.52 -1.10
C ALA A 203 -1.00 18.63 -2.11
N LEU A 204 -0.23 18.77 -3.19
CA LEU A 204 -0.45 19.77 -4.24
C LEU A 204 -1.53 19.35 -5.24
N LEU A 205 -1.93 18.10 -5.29
CA LEU A 205 -3.04 17.66 -6.13
C LEU A 205 -4.36 18.21 -5.60
N LYS A 206 -5.25 18.55 -6.52
CA LYS A 206 -6.62 19.00 -6.18
C LYS A 206 -7.42 17.86 -5.54
N GLN A 207 -8.48 18.20 -4.81
CA GLN A 207 -9.32 17.21 -4.14
C GLN A 207 -9.80 16.14 -5.13
N GLY A 208 -10.46 16.51 -6.22
CA GLY A 208 -10.96 15.54 -7.20
C GLY A 208 -9.87 14.69 -7.90
N GLU A 209 -8.59 15.10 -7.85
CA GLU A 209 -7.46 14.28 -8.32
C GLU A 209 -7.05 13.24 -7.29
N ILE A 210 -7.07 13.62 -6.02
CA ILE A 210 -6.86 12.69 -4.90
C ILE A 210 -7.99 11.66 -4.85
N ASP A 211 -9.25 12.09 -5.02
CA ASP A 211 -10.41 11.20 -5.02
C ASP A 211 -10.32 10.16 -6.15
N ALA A 212 -9.96 10.62 -7.35
CA ALA A 212 -9.76 9.73 -8.50
C ALA A 212 -8.65 8.70 -8.27
N LEU A 213 -7.54 9.11 -7.63
CA LEU A 213 -6.48 8.19 -7.24
C LEU A 213 -6.92 7.19 -6.18
N VAL A 214 -7.69 7.62 -5.17
CA VAL A 214 -8.27 6.75 -4.15
C VAL A 214 -9.16 5.68 -4.79
N ASP A 215 -10.05 6.08 -5.70
CA ASP A 215 -10.95 5.16 -6.39
C ASP A 215 -10.17 4.17 -7.28
N TYR A 216 -9.13 4.64 -7.95
CA TYR A 216 -8.28 3.76 -8.76
C TYR A 216 -7.49 2.74 -7.91
N VAL A 217 -6.99 3.13 -6.75
CA VAL A 217 -6.33 2.20 -5.80
C VAL A 217 -7.30 1.14 -5.29
N LYS A 218 -8.56 1.52 -4.99
CA LYS A 218 -9.61 0.56 -4.62
C LYS A 218 -9.90 -0.41 -5.76
N TYR A 219 -10.05 0.10 -6.98
CA TYR A 219 -10.23 -0.71 -8.18
C TYR A 219 -9.11 -1.75 -8.34
N LEU A 220 -7.84 -1.35 -8.25
CA LEU A 220 -6.71 -2.27 -8.33
C LEU A 220 -6.73 -3.33 -7.23
N SER A 221 -7.14 -2.93 -6.02
CA SER A 221 -7.26 -3.84 -4.88
C SER A 221 -8.35 -4.89 -5.09
N MET A 222 -9.55 -4.46 -5.50
CA MET A 222 -10.66 -5.37 -5.77
C MET A 222 -10.35 -6.33 -6.91
N ARG A 223 -9.77 -5.81 -8.01
CA ARG A 223 -9.32 -6.65 -9.11
C ARG A 223 -8.36 -7.73 -8.65
N GLY A 224 -7.36 -7.37 -7.84
CA GLY A 224 -6.38 -8.34 -7.32
C GLY A 224 -7.02 -9.41 -6.43
N LEU A 225 -7.98 -9.05 -5.58
CA LEU A 225 -8.69 -9.99 -4.72
C LEU A 225 -9.61 -10.93 -5.52
N VAL A 226 -10.31 -10.41 -6.53
CA VAL A 226 -11.11 -11.24 -7.46
C VAL A 226 -10.21 -12.17 -8.27
N GLU A 227 -9.05 -11.71 -8.76
CA GLU A 227 -8.07 -12.56 -9.45
C GLU A 227 -7.66 -13.77 -8.60
N ARG A 228 -7.38 -13.56 -7.31
CA ARG A 228 -6.98 -14.63 -6.38
C ARG A 228 -8.06 -15.70 -6.26
N ARG A 229 -9.32 -15.30 -6.10
CA ARG A 229 -10.45 -16.22 -6.02
C ARG A 229 -10.67 -17.00 -7.31
N LEU A 230 -10.60 -16.32 -8.46
CA LEU A 230 -10.74 -16.99 -9.75
C LEU A 230 -9.60 -17.99 -10.06
N ILE A 231 -8.39 -17.74 -9.54
CA ILE A 231 -7.28 -18.69 -9.61
C ILE A 231 -7.57 -19.92 -8.72
N GLU A 232 -8.12 -19.73 -7.52
CA GLU A 232 -8.55 -20.81 -6.64
C GLU A 232 -9.67 -21.64 -7.28
N ASP A 233 -10.73 -21.00 -7.79
CA ASP A 233 -11.80 -21.68 -8.53
C ASP A 233 -11.23 -22.49 -9.72
N ALA A 234 -10.29 -21.91 -10.48
CA ALA A 234 -9.65 -22.57 -11.61
C ALA A 234 -8.80 -23.79 -11.20
N ALA A 235 -8.25 -23.79 -9.97
CA ALA A 235 -7.51 -24.93 -9.44
C ALA A 235 -8.43 -26.10 -9.05
N GLU A 236 -9.66 -25.81 -8.65
CA GLU A 236 -10.69 -26.80 -8.30
C GLU A 236 -11.33 -27.50 -9.50
N LEU A 237 -11.26 -26.89 -10.71
CA LEU A 237 -11.87 -27.47 -11.91
C LEU A 237 -11.20 -28.80 -12.29
N GLU A 238 -12.01 -29.76 -12.70
CA GLU A 238 -11.54 -31.00 -13.32
C GLU A 238 -11.05 -30.79 -14.76
N GLU A 239 -10.48 -31.82 -15.37
CA GLU A 239 -10.04 -31.75 -16.78
C GLU A 239 -11.25 -31.60 -17.72
N GLY A 240 -11.23 -30.57 -18.56
CA GLY A 240 -12.31 -30.27 -19.51
C GLY A 240 -13.41 -29.37 -18.96
N GLU A 241 -13.43 -29.12 -17.64
CA GLU A 241 -14.35 -28.14 -17.05
C GLU A 241 -13.95 -26.70 -17.38
N LYS A 242 -14.96 -25.83 -17.36
CA LYS A 242 -14.78 -24.40 -17.63
C LYS A 242 -15.10 -23.58 -16.38
N LEU A 243 -14.36 -22.49 -16.21
CA LEU A 243 -14.63 -21.52 -15.18
C LEU A 243 -16.06 -20.97 -15.34
N ASP A 244 -16.80 -20.89 -14.25
CA ASP A 244 -18.10 -20.23 -14.24
C ASP A 244 -17.91 -18.71 -14.40
N THR A 245 -18.27 -18.22 -15.58
CA THR A 245 -18.21 -16.80 -15.95
C THR A 245 -19.58 -16.15 -15.95
N SER A 246 -20.57 -16.78 -15.32
CA SER A 246 -21.91 -16.20 -15.17
C SER A 246 -21.85 -14.87 -14.40
N ARG A 247 -22.82 -13.99 -14.67
CA ARG A 247 -22.98 -12.73 -13.94
C ARG A 247 -23.14 -12.96 -12.45
N ASP A 248 -23.87 -14.00 -12.05
CA ASP A 248 -24.10 -14.31 -10.64
C ASP A 248 -22.79 -14.65 -9.92
N ASN A 249 -21.92 -15.46 -10.50
CA ASN A 249 -20.62 -15.76 -9.92
C ASN A 249 -19.67 -14.56 -9.97
N LEU A 250 -19.47 -13.96 -11.15
CA LEU A 250 -18.43 -12.93 -11.30
C LEU A 250 -18.82 -11.60 -10.62
N VAL A 251 -20.06 -11.14 -10.82
CA VAL A 251 -20.49 -9.81 -10.38
C VAL A 251 -21.09 -9.87 -8.99
N LEU A 252 -22.12 -10.72 -8.78
CA LEU A 252 -22.84 -10.72 -7.50
C LEU A 252 -22.01 -11.38 -6.39
N GLU A 253 -21.37 -12.50 -6.65
CA GLU A 253 -20.58 -13.20 -5.63
C GLU A 253 -19.16 -12.62 -5.49
N LYS A 254 -18.31 -12.72 -6.51
CA LYS A 254 -16.89 -12.38 -6.37
C LYS A 254 -16.67 -10.87 -6.18
N LEU A 255 -17.14 -10.07 -7.13
CA LEU A 255 -16.96 -8.61 -7.06
C LEU A 255 -17.83 -7.99 -5.97
N GLY A 256 -19.11 -8.39 -5.87
CA GLY A 256 -20.05 -7.89 -4.88
C GLY A 256 -19.59 -8.09 -3.44
N THR A 257 -18.93 -9.23 -3.15
CA THR A 257 -18.34 -9.47 -1.82
C THR A 257 -17.23 -8.47 -1.50
N GLU A 258 -16.38 -8.14 -2.45
CA GLU A 258 -15.31 -7.14 -2.21
C GLU A 258 -15.88 -5.73 -2.08
N VAL A 259 -16.85 -5.37 -2.92
CA VAL A 259 -17.57 -4.10 -2.81
C VAL A 259 -18.21 -3.92 -1.43
N ALA A 260 -18.93 -4.94 -0.96
CA ALA A 260 -19.59 -4.90 0.34
C ALA A 260 -18.61 -4.66 1.51
N LYS A 261 -17.38 -5.17 1.42
CA LYS A 261 -16.35 -4.88 2.43
C LYS A 261 -15.95 -3.40 2.45
N TRP A 262 -15.81 -2.78 1.28
CA TRP A 262 -15.49 -1.36 1.18
C TRP A 262 -16.65 -0.45 1.61
N GLU A 263 -17.90 -0.87 1.39
CA GLU A 263 -19.11 -0.15 1.83
C GLU A 263 -19.30 -0.20 3.35
N ALA A 264 -19.03 -1.37 3.95
CA ALA A 264 -19.26 -1.60 5.36
C ALA A 264 -18.13 -1.07 6.26
N VAL A 265 -17.05 -0.54 5.68
CA VAL A 265 -15.87 -0.18 6.44
C VAL A 265 -16.07 1.08 7.29
N ALA A 266 -15.74 0.97 8.58
CA ALA A 266 -15.71 2.09 9.50
C ALA A 266 -14.43 2.04 10.35
N PRO A 267 -13.93 3.19 10.83
CA PRO A 267 -12.82 3.23 11.77
C PRO A 267 -13.13 2.43 13.02
N SER A 268 -12.12 1.79 13.59
CA SER A 268 -12.22 1.21 14.93
C SER A 268 -12.61 2.30 15.94
N PRO A 269 -13.55 2.04 16.85
CA PRO A 269 -13.90 2.97 17.91
C PRO A 269 -12.67 3.40 18.71
N VAL A 270 -12.64 4.65 19.11
CA VAL A 270 -11.57 5.23 19.92
C VAL A 270 -12.19 5.83 21.17
N ALA A 271 -11.74 5.38 22.34
CA ALA A 271 -12.12 5.99 23.59
C ALA A 271 -11.48 7.37 23.75
N GLU A 272 -12.17 8.30 24.38
CA GLU A 272 -11.59 9.58 24.75
C GLU A 272 -10.38 9.35 25.68
N PRO A 273 -9.30 10.11 25.52
CA PRO A 273 -8.16 10.03 26.42
C PRO A 273 -8.56 10.34 27.86
N HIS A 274 -8.21 9.46 28.78
CA HIS A 274 -8.48 9.63 30.22
C HIS A 274 -7.48 10.58 30.90
N VAL A 275 -6.42 10.98 30.21
CA VAL A 275 -5.33 11.86 30.66
C VAL A 275 -4.91 12.81 29.55
N PRO A 276 -4.20 13.90 29.86
CA PRO A 276 -3.62 14.77 28.84
C PRO A 276 -2.73 13.98 27.87
N ILE A 277 -2.84 14.30 26.58
CA ILE A 277 -2.01 13.69 25.55
C ILE A 277 -0.78 14.56 25.29
N PHE A 278 0.39 13.94 25.30
CA PHE A 278 1.65 14.62 25.09
C PHE A 278 1.68 15.42 23.77
N THR A 279 1.94 16.72 23.89
CA THR A 279 2.18 17.62 22.76
C THR A 279 3.31 18.59 23.11
N MET A 280 4.16 18.92 22.16
CA MET A 280 5.39 19.72 22.36
C MET A 280 5.16 21.15 22.85
N ASN A 281 4.01 21.74 22.57
CA ASN A 281 3.77 23.18 22.79
C ASN A 281 2.59 23.45 23.72
N ALA A 282 2.19 22.47 24.54
CA ALA A 282 1.08 22.67 25.46
C ALA A 282 1.58 23.41 26.71
N ASN A 283 0.83 24.42 27.12
CA ASN A 283 1.00 25.04 28.42
C ASN A 283 0.26 24.19 29.46
N TRP A 284 0.90 23.14 29.96
CA TRP A 284 0.35 22.26 30.98
C TRP A 284 0.27 23.00 32.33
N THR A 285 -0.82 22.79 33.04
CA THR A 285 -0.89 23.07 34.46
C THR A 285 -0.02 22.05 35.22
N GLU A 286 0.38 22.35 36.43
CA GLU A 286 1.15 21.42 37.27
C GLU A 286 0.41 20.09 37.49
N ALA A 287 -0.91 20.12 37.61
CA ALA A 287 -1.75 18.94 37.73
C ALA A 287 -1.72 18.08 36.47
N GLU A 288 -1.93 18.68 35.27
CA GLU A 288 -1.87 18.02 33.99
C GLU A 288 -0.50 17.42 33.69
N GLU A 289 0.58 18.15 34.05
CA GLU A 289 1.95 17.65 33.91
C GLU A 289 2.18 16.40 34.77
N LYS A 290 1.69 16.40 35.99
CA LYS A 290 1.78 15.26 36.91
C LYS A 290 1.00 14.06 36.39
N GLU A 291 -0.20 14.26 35.85
CA GLU A 291 -1.00 13.19 35.25
C GLU A 291 -0.34 12.63 34.00
N LEU A 292 0.16 13.49 33.11
CA LEU A 292 0.90 13.09 31.90
C LEU A 292 2.13 12.25 32.25
N MET A 293 2.93 12.67 33.23
CA MET A 293 4.10 11.92 33.70
C MET A 293 3.72 10.57 34.31
N ALA A 294 2.58 10.49 35.00
CA ALA A 294 2.05 9.22 35.50
C ALA A 294 1.62 8.30 34.33
N SER A 295 0.97 8.85 33.34
CA SER A 295 0.58 8.12 32.10
C SER A 295 1.82 7.58 31.34
N ILE A 296 2.84 8.40 31.15
CA ILE A 296 4.10 7.98 30.53
C ILE A 296 4.75 6.81 31.29
N ARG A 297 4.73 6.84 32.62
CA ARG A 297 5.25 5.74 33.45
C ARG A 297 4.45 4.46 33.27
N ARG A 298 3.10 4.51 33.32
CA ARG A 298 2.24 3.35 33.09
C ARG A 298 2.45 2.80 31.66
N GLY A 299 2.50 3.67 30.66
CA GLY A 299 2.78 3.28 29.27
C GLY A 299 4.14 2.60 29.11
N ARG A 300 5.17 3.05 29.83
CA ARG A 300 6.47 2.38 29.87
C ARG A 300 6.36 0.98 30.49
N ASP A 301 5.67 0.86 31.61
CA ASP A 301 5.52 -0.42 32.28
C ASP A 301 4.73 -1.43 31.42
N LEU A 302 3.73 -0.94 30.66
CA LEU A 302 3.02 -1.73 29.66
C LEU A 302 3.93 -2.14 28.48
N TYR A 303 4.77 -1.22 27.99
CA TYR A 303 5.71 -1.50 26.90
C TYR A 303 6.67 -2.64 27.22
N TYR A 304 7.17 -2.71 28.46
CA TYR A 304 8.04 -3.78 28.95
C TYR A 304 7.27 -4.94 29.57
N GLY A 305 5.99 -4.79 29.82
CA GLY A 305 5.14 -5.80 30.42
C GLY A 305 4.77 -6.92 29.48
N GLY A 306 4.42 -8.09 30.05
CA GLY A 306 4.10 -9.28 29.25
C GLY A 306 2.77 -9.23 28.49
N VAL A 307 1.90 -8.23 28.74
CA VAL A 307 0.62 -8.09 28.04
C VAL A 307 0.81 -7.39 26.69
N ALA A 308 1.40 -6.21 26.68
CA ALA A 308 1.67 -5.46 25.44
C ALA A 308 2.95 -5.96 24.76
N ASN A 309 3.97 -6.32 25.53
CA ASN A 309 5.24 -6.94 25.09
C ASN A 309 5.91 -6.23 23.89
N CYS A 310 5.83 -4.91 23.85
CA CYS A 310 6.33 -4.13 22.71
C CYS A 310 7.86 -4.25 22.56
N PHE A 311 8.57 -4.38 23.69
CA PHE A 311 10.03 -4.45 23.73
C PHE A 311 10.59 -5.69 23.03
N SER A 312 9.83 -6.78 22.93
CA SER A 312 10.28 -8.01 22.26
C SER A 312 10.62 -7.76 20.77
N CYS A 313 9.91 -6.84 20.14
CA CYS A 313 10.15 -6.45 18.75
C CYS A 313 10.88 -5.10 18.66
N HIS A 314 10.43 -4.08 19.39
CA HIS A 314 11.00 -2.73 19.29
C HIS A 314 12.31 -2.56 20.08
N GLY A 315 12.74 -3.58 20.84
CA GLY A 315 13.94 -3.59 21.65
C GLY A 315 13.76 -2.89 22.99
N THR A 316 14.63 -3.21 23.96
CA THR A 316 14.68 -2.57 25.27
C THR A 316 15.16 -1.12 25.19
N THR A 317 15.84 -0.78 24.09
CA THR A 317 16.34 0.56 23.76
C THR A 317 15.37 1.38 22.92
N GLN A 318 14.26 0.77 22.42
CA GLN A 318 13.27 1.33 21.49
C GLN A 318 13.86 1.72 20.13
N LEU A 319 15.03 1.18 19.76
CA LEU A 319 15.71 1.44 18.48
C LEU A 319 15.18 0.56 17.33
N GLY A 320 14.28 -0.40 17.61
CA GLY A 320 13.78 -1.36 16.62
C GLY A 320 14.70 -2.56 16.43
N ASP A 321 15.51 -2.88 17.43
CA ASP A 321 16.55 -3.90 17.42
C ASP A 321 16.17 -5.21 18.14
N GLY A 322 14.93 -5.32 18.63
CA GLY A 322 14.46 -6.52 19.31
C GLY A 322 14.14 -7.68 18.37
N GLN A 323 13.78 -7.39 17.10
CA GLN A 323 13.46 -8.39 16.09
C GLN A 323 14.07 -7.99 14.74
N ALA A 324 14.80 -8.88 14.07
CA ALA A 324 15.49 -8.59 12.81
C ALA A 324 15.32 -9.70 11.75
N THR A 325 14.50 -10.72 12.00
CA THR A 325 14.45 -11.94 11.17
C THR A 325 13.12 -12.14 10.44
N ASP A 326 12.09 -11.36 10.74
CA ASP A 326 10.77 -11.51 10.15
C ASP A 326 10.62 -10.74 8.82
N TYR A 327 9.61 -11.08 8.05
CA TYR A 327 9.28 -10.53 6.75
C TYR A 327 7.85 -10.00 6.76
N ASP A 328 7.50 -9.17 5.77
CA ASP A 328 6.11 -8.77 5.58
C ASP A 328 5.31 -9.83 4.81
N ASP A 329 3.97 -9.71 4.89
CA ASP A 329 3.06 -10.74 4.40
C ASP A 329 3.19 -11.02 2.90
N TRP A 330 3.48 -10.00 2.07
CA TRP A 330 3.62 -10.23 0.62
C TRP A 330 4.92 -10.95 0.27
N THR A 331 5.99 -10.75 1.04
CA THR A 331 7.21 -11.56 0.91
C THR A 331 6.96 -12.98 1.38
N LYS A 332 6.17 -13.17 2.47
CA LYS A 332 5.79 -14.49 3.01
C LYS A 332 4.65 -15.17 2.24
N GLU A 333 4.15 -14.59 1.16
CA GLU A 333 2.97 -15.13 0.47
C GLU A 333 3.17 -16.55 -0.05
N LEU A 334 4.32 -16.83 -0.66
CA LEU A 334 4.64 -18.15 -1.21
C LEU A 334 5.44 -19.01 -0.23
N TYR A 335 6.41 -18.43 0.47
CA TYR A 335 7.29 -19.13 1.39
C TYR A 335 7.31 -18.47 2.77
N ASP A 336 7.28 -19.28 3.81
CA ASP A 336 7.55 -18.85 5.18
C ASP A 336 9.06 -18.73 5.40
N TRP A 337 9.64 -17.64 4.90
CA TRP A 337 11.08 -17.39 4.85
C TRP A 337 11.83 -17.59 6.16
N PRO A 338 11.28 -17.23 7.36
CA PRO A 338 11.94 -17.53 8.62
C PRO A 338 12.19 -19.01 8.84
N ASN A 339 11.28 -19.87 8.36
CA ASN A 339 11.30 -21.30 8.54
C ASN A 339 11.83 -22.09 7.32
N VAL A 340 12.21 -21.40 6.24
CA VAL A 340 12.88 -22.05 5.10
C VAL A 340 14.26 -22.55 5.53
N PRO A 341 14.57 -23.86 5.36
CA PRO A 341 15.87 -24.42 5.68
C PRO A 341 17.01 -23.70 4.92
N ALA A 342 18.15 -23.51 5.58
CA ALA A 342 19.27 -22.75 5.00
C ALA A 342 19.77 -23.32 3.67
N ASN A 343 19.76 -24.65 3.51
CA ASN A 343 20.14 -25.36 2.29
C ASN A 343 19.13 -25.22 1.14
N GLU A 344 17.88 -24.83 1.41
CA GLU A 344 16.85 -24.63 0.39
C GLU A 344 16.64 -23.15 0.05
N LYS A 345 17.20 -22.23 0.84
CA LYS A 345 16.94 -20.79 0.73
C LYS A 345 17.31 -20.23 -0.65
N GLU A 346 18.41 -20.67 -1.23
CA GLU A 346 18.87 -20.20 -2.53
C GLU A 346 17.93 -20.63 -3.65
N GLU A 347 17.54 -21.91 -3.68
CA GLU A 347 16.62 -22.47 -4.67
C GLU A 347 15.24 -21.79 -4.60
N LYS A 348 14.67 -21.68 -3.41
CA LYS A 348 13.38 -21.03 -3.19
C LYS A 348 13.41 -19.53 -3.51
N THR A 349 14.53 -18.86 -3.24
CA THR A 349 14.72 -17.47 -3.65
C THR A 349 14.73 -17.35 -5.17
N TYR A 350 15.46 -18.22 -5.86
CA TYR A 350 15.49 -18.23 -7.33
C TYR A 350 14.10 -18.48 -7.92
N GLU A 351 13.37 -19.49 -7.41
CA GLU A 351 12.00 -19.76 -7.83
C GLU A 351 11.10 -18.53 -7.63
N TYR A 352 11.12 -17.92 -6.44
CA TYR A 352 10.32 -16.74 -6.11
C TYR A 352 10.61 -15.55 -7.04
N LEU A 353 11.88 -15.28 -7.32
CA LEU A 353 12.28 -14.24 -8.25
C LEU A 353 11.85 -14.53 -9.69
N SER A 354 11.91 -15.80 -10.14
CA SER A 354 11.46 -16.22 -11.47
C SER A 354 9.96 -16.04 -11.69
N LEU A 355 9.18 -16.08 -10.62
CA LEU A 355 7.74 -15.78 -10.60
C LEU A 355 7.46 -14.26 -10.55
N GLY A 356 8.50 -13.43 -10.57
CA GLY A 356 8.40 -11.98 -10.50
C GLY A 356 8.30 -11.44 -9.07
N GLY A 357 8.68 -12.22 -8.07
CA GLY A 357 8.88 -11.73 -6.69
C GLY A 357 10.02 -10.72 -6.62
N LEU A 358 10.03 -9.88 -5.60
CA LEU A 358 11.17 -9.03 -5.27
C LEU A 358 12.07 -9.76 -4.26
N GLN A 359 13.37 -9.43 -4.23
CA GLN A 359 14.32 -10.04 -3.31
C GLN A 359 13.78 -10.07 -1.87
N PRO A 360 13.67 -11.23 -1.21
CA PRO A 360 13.20 -11.28 0.18
C PRO A 360 14.06 -10.42 1.10
N ARG A 361 13.43 -9.55 1.88
CA ARG A 361 14.11 -8.65 2.83
C ARG A 361 13.40 -8.70 4.17
N ASN A 362 14.19 -8.74 5.24
CA ASN A 362 13.67 -8.62 6.59
C ASN A 362 13.01 -7.25 6.81
N ILE A 363 11.92 -7.24 7.55
CA ILE A 363 11.28 -6.02 8.00
C ILE A 363 11.68 -5.72 9.45
N LEU A 364 12.22 -4.54 9.66
CA LEU A 364 12.65 -4.12 11.01
C LEU A 364 11.56 -3.28 11.67
N PRO A 365 11.33 -3.47 12.98
CA PRO A 365 10.51 -2.57 13.77
C PRO A 365 11.04 -1.14 13.70
N ARG A 366 10.15 -0.17 13.88
CA ARG A 366 10.53 1.24 13.81
C ARG A 366 11.39 1.63 15.00
N ASN A 367 12.44 2.42 14.77
CA ASN A 367 13.13 3.17 15.80
C ASN A 367 12.19 4.26 16.30
N LEU A 368 11.63 4.07 17.51
CA LEU A 368 10.65 4.96 18.11
C LEU A 368 11.26 6.26 18.66
N ARG A 369 12.58 6.24 18.97
CA ARG A 369 13.29 7.42 19.49
C ARG A 369 13.50 8.51 18.43
N LEU A 370 13.35 8.21 17.16
CA LEU A 370 13.41 9.22 16.10
C LEU A 370 12.18 10.14 16.06
N GLY A 371 11.08 9.78 16.73
CA GLY A 371 9.83 10.52 16.66
C GLY A 371 9.20 10.57 15.25
N GLN A 372 9.68 9.72 14.34
CA GLN A 372 9.15 9.59 13.00
C GLN A 372 8.32 8.31 12.89
N TYR A 373 7.03 8.46 12.65
CA TYR A 373 6.10 7.34 12.59
C TYR A 373 5.50 7.23 11.21
N ARG A 374 5.75 6.09 10.53
CA ARG A 374 5.14 5.81 9.22
C ARG A 374 3.63 5.80 9.33
N GLY A 375 2.95 6.46 8.39
CA GLY A 375 1.48 6.54 8.36
C GLY A 375 0.86 7.59 9.28
N GLY A 376 1.66 8.54 9.81
CA GLY A 376 1.19 9.70 10.57
C GLY A 376 1.70 9.72 12.01
N ARG A 377 1.75 10.91 12.57
CA ARG A 377 2.22 11.16 13.97
C ARG A 377 1.18 11.87 14.83
N ARG A 378 -0.12 11.82 14.45
CA ARG A 378 -1.17 12.22 15.39
C ARG A 378 -1.28 11.17 16.50
N PRO A 379 -1.63 11.53 17.72
CA PRO A 379 -1.85 10.54 18.79
C PRO A 379 -2.79 9.40 18.38
N ILE A 380 -3.89 9.74 17.70
CA ILE A 380 -4.85 8.80 17.17
C ILE A 380 -4.24 7.83 16.14
N ASP A 381 -3.26 8.26 15.36
CA ASP A 381 -2.58 7.39 14.39
C ASP A 381 -1.77 6.30 15.10
N ILE A 382 -1.13 6.61 16.23
CA ILE A 382 -0.42 5.63 17.06
C ILE A 382 -1.42 4.73 17.80
N TYR A 383 -2.50 5.31 18.34
CA TYR A 383 -3.57 4.57 18.99
C TYR A 383 -4.10 3.44 18.09
N TRP A 384 -4.49 3.74 16.84
CA TRP A 384 -4.97 2.72 15.90
C TRP A 384 -3.91 1.67 15.56
N ARG A 385 -2.62 2.03 15.51
CA ARG A 385 -1.55 1.04 15.26
C ARG A 385 -1.39 0.07 16.42
N VAL A 386 -1.55 0.53 17.65
CA VAL A 386 -1.54 -0.36 18.82
C VAL A 386 -2.82 -1.19 18.83
N LEU A 387 -3.98 -0.56 18.67
CA LEU A 387 -5.28 -1.22 18.71
C LEU A 387 -5.43 -2.28 17.60
N ASN A 388 -5.22 -1.87 16.35
CA ASN A 388 -5.49 -2.71 15.17
C ASN A 388 -4.26 -3.50 14.69
N GLY A 389 -3.07 -3.22 15.22
CA GLY A 389 -1.82 -3.67 14.64
C GLY A 389 -1.53 -3.04 13.29
N ILE A 390 -0.56 -3.59 12.56
CA ILE A 390 -0.21 -3.14 11.20
C ILE A 390 -0.41 -4.32 10.26
N GLU A 391 -1.44 -4.25 9.44
CA GLU A 391 -1.75 -5.31 8.49
C GLU A 391 -0.67 -5.45 7.41
N GLY A 392 -0.29 -6.68 7.08
CA GLY A 392 0.81 -6.97 6.18
C GLY A 392 2.20 -6.74 6.79
N ALA A 393 2.28 -6.56 8.11
CA ALA A 393 3.52 -6.50 8.87
C ALA A 393 3.40 -7.33 10.17
N PRO A 394 4.52 -7.75 10.76
CA PRO A 394 4.52 -8.58 11.97
C PRO A 394 3.93 -7.91 13.22
N MET A 395 3.65 -6.62 13.21
CA MET A 395 3.07 -5.93 14.36
C MET A 395 1.62 -6.41 14.62
N PRO A 396 1.35 -7.13 15.74
CA PRO A 396 0.02 -7.64 16.05
C PRO A 396 -0.93 -6.52 16.50
N ALA A 397 -2.24 -6.80 16.47
CA ALA A 397 -3.24 -6.00 17.16
C ALA A 397 -3.15 -6.23 18.67
N ALA A 398 -3.53 -5.22 19.46
CA ALA A 398 -3.67 -5.36 20.89
C ALA A 398 -4.77 -6.38 21.24
N THR A 399 -4.52 -7.24 22.20
CA THR A 399 -5.58 -8.04 22.82
C THR A 399 -6.29 -7.14 23.82
N LEU A 400 -7.53 -6.77 23.52
CA LEU A 400 -8.32 -5.97 24.45
C LEU A 400 -8.88 -6.82 25.56
N LYS A 401 -8.88 -6.24 26.75
CA LYS A 401 -9.59 -6.77 27.92
C LYS A 401 -11.07 -6.46 27.75
N PRO A 402 -11.99 -7.47 27.85
CA PRO A 402 -13.43 -7.21 27.80
C PRO A 402 -13.84 -6.25 28.92
N GLU A 403 -14.80 -5.40 28.63
CA GLU A 403 -15.36 -4.48 29.62
C GLU A 403 -15.95 -5.25 30.82
N GLY A 404 -15.65 -4.82 32.04
CA GLY A 404 -16.08 -5.50 33.25
C GLY A 404 -15.34 -6.79 33.58
N ALA A 405 -14.34 -7.21 32.80
CA ALA A 405 -13.57 -8.43 33.10
C ALA A 405 -12.71 -8.24 34.34
N GLY A 406 -12.58 -9.32 35.13
CA GLY A 406 -11.79 -9.35 36.35
C GLY A 406 -10.27 -9.18 36.13
N PRO A 407 -9.48 -8.99 37.18
CA PRO A 407 -8.04 -8.76 37.07
C PRO A 407 -7.26 -9.94 36.49
N GLU A 408 -7.82 -11.16 36.53
CA GLU A 408 -7.24 -12.37 35.98
C GLU A 408 -7.25 -12.43 34.45
N VAL A 409 -8.14 -11.65 33.80
CA VAL A 409 -8.21 -11.58 32.33
C VAL A 409 -7.11 -10.69 31.79
N LYS A 410 -6.18 -11.29 31.04
CA LYS A 410 -5.09 -10.57 30.39
C LYS A 410 -5.59 -9.82 29.18
N GLY A 411 -5.20 -8.59 29.02
CA GLY A 411 -5.53 -7.70 27.91
C GLY A 411 -5.26 -6.26 28.26
N LEU A 412 -5.24 -5.39 27.27
CA LEU A 412 -5.13 -3.94 27.43
C LEU A 412 -6.52 -3.32 27.51
N THR A 413 -6.68 -2.33 28.34
CA THR A 413 -7.81 -1.41 28.29
C THR A 413 -7.58 -0.34 27.22
N THR A 414 -8.61 0.42 26.88
CA THR A 414 -8.48 1.59 26.02
C THR A 414 -7.59 2.67 26.62
N ASP A 415 -7.62 2.79 27.95
CA ASP A 415 -6.77 3.71 28.71
C ASP A 415 -5.30 3.31 28.66
N ASP A 416 -5.02 2.00 28.77
CA ASP A 416 -3.67 1.46 28.61
C ASP A 416 -3.07 1.81 27.24
N ILE A 417 -3.90 1.82 26.19
CA ILE A 417 -3.44 2.21 24.85
C ILE A 417 -3.05 3.68 24.81
N TRP A 418 -3.82 4.57 25.45
CA TRP A 418 -3.47 5.98 25.56
C TRP A 418 -2.20 6.21 26.39
N ASP A 419 -2.00 5.44 27.45
CA ASP A 419 -0.76 5.46 28.23
C ASP A 419 0.45 5.04 27.37
N ILE A 420 0.30 3.98 26.54
CA ILE A 420 1.33 3.56 25.58
C ILE A 420 1.59 4.67 24.54
N VAL A 421 0.56 5.35 24.04
CA VAL A 421 0.69 6.49 23.12
C VAL A 421 1.55 7.59 23.76
N ASN A 422 1.25 8.00 24.99
CA ASN A 422 2.02 9.01 25.71
C ASN A 422 3.47 8.59 25.91
N PHE A 423 3.73 7.33 26.28
CA PHE A 423 5.09 6.82 26.38
C PHE A 423 5.83 6.86 25.05
N VAL A 424 5.22 6.38 23.96
CA VAL A 424 5.83 6.39 22.62
C VAL A 424 6.16 7.82 22.18
N PHE A 425 5.28 8.77 22.41
CA PHE A 425 5.53 10.18 22.10
C PHE A 425 6.63 10.81 22.96
N SER A 426 6.86 10.30 24.17
CA SER A 426 7.94 10.77 25.04
C SER A 426 9.34 10.28 24.62
N LEU A 427 9.42 9.20 23.83
CA LEU A 427 10.69 8.52 23.52
C LEU A 427 11.74 9.38 22.82
N PRO A 428 11.40 10.32 21.94
CA PRO A 428 12.40 11.24 21.37
C PRO A 428 13.04 12.18 22.40
N TYR A 429 12.44 12.29 23.60
CA TYR A 429 12.86 13.23 24.65
C TYR A 429 13.42 12.47 25.84
N ASP A 430 14.73 12.37 25.94
CA ASP A 430 15.43 11.61 27.00
C ASP A 430 15.00 11.95 28.42
N ARG A 431 14.72 13.24 28.69
CA ARG A 431 14.29 13.70 30.04
C ARG A 431 12.94 13.10 30.45
N LEU A 432 12.05 12.82 29.50
CA LEU A 432 10.71 12.32 29.78
C LEU A 432 10.66 10.79 29.79
N SER A 433 11.47 10.14 28.96
CA SER A 433 11.41 8.70 28.73
C SER A 433 12.35 7.86 29.58
N ARG A 434 13.35 8.50 30.28
CA ARG A 434 14.30 7.78 31.14
C ARG A 434 13.83 7.77 32.59
N PRO A 435 13.77 6.58 33.24
CA PRO A 435 13.44 6.50 34.66
C PRO A 435 14.51 7.19 35.50
N GLY A 436 14.09 7.89 36.57
CA GLY A 436 14.98 8.47 37.57
C GLY A 436 15.57 9.85 37.25
N LEU A 437 15.32 10.42 36.09
CA LEU A 437 15.70 11.80 35.80
C LEU A 437 14.74 12.82 36.42
N GLU A 438 13.53 12.37 36.75
CA GLU A 438 12.46 13.17 37.37
C GLU A 438 12.82 13.60 38.81
N GLU A 439 13.65 12.82 39.52
CA GLU A 439 14.05 13.06 40.90
C GLU A 439 15.23 14.05 41.05
N VAL A 440 15.94 14.35 39.96
CA VAL A 440 17.21 15.09 40.01
C VAL A 440 17.03 16.60 39.80
N THR A 441 15.86 17.05 39.35
CA THR A 441 15.67 18.48 39.09
C THR A 441 14.32 18.99 39.60
N ASN A 442 14.36 19.96 40.55
CA ASN A 442 13.24 20.86 40.84
C ASN A 442 12.90 21.83 39.69
N GLN A 443 13.27 21.51 38.45
CA GLN A 443 13.00 22.31 37.27
C GLN A 443 11.93 21.58 36.41
N ARG A 444 11.01 22.36 35.85
CA ARG A 444 10.00 21.84 34.89
C ARG A 444 10.66 20.92 33.88
N ILE A 445 10.10 19.72 33.75
CA ILE A 445 10.62 18.63 32.88
C ILE A 445 10.24 18.84 31.41
N LEU A 446 9.15 19.56 31.17
CA LEU A 446 8.68 19.84 29.79
C LEU A 446 9.43 21.07 29.22
N PRO A 447 9.78 21.01 27.91
CA PRO A 447 10.50 22.09 27.24
C PRO A 447 9.72 23.40 27.15
#